data_b3663b54a1189eb4d082fcd3d39cf0f1
#
_entry.id   b3663b54a1189eb4d082fcd3d39cf0f1
#
_cell.length_a   1.000
_cell.length_b   1.000
_cell.length_c   1.000
_cell.angle_alpha   90.00
_cell.angle_beta   90.00
_cell.angle_gamma   90.00
#
_symmetry.space_group_name_H-M   'P 1'
#
loop_
_entity.id
_entity.type
_entity.pdbx_description
1 polymer ?
#
loop_
_entity_poly.entity_id
_entity_poly.type
_entity_poly.pdbx_seq_one_letter_code
_entity_poly.pdbx_strand_id
1 'polypeptide(L)'
;MKKKVLIITIVLFVLLTSLFACNKGNKVDYGDAIKKSAEAATEMDGVMTVTDGGEVVYKYEINVIMKGTGAAVITSESQYNSSFVFDTQRSSNEYENYDRNNFVKINYDESKFTAHVSGDTVSITVSEENFASVVNAGTYKPSGNTAITLVFSGDKLQSIAMNYLTKTGLSVSVGYTYKY
;
A
#
# COMPACT_ATOMS: atom_id res chain seq x y z
N MET A 1 -14.43 -24.31 -7.72
CA MET A 1 -13.04 -24.30 -8.25
C MET A 1 -12.58 -23.00 -8.92
N LYS A 2 -13.44 -21.97 -9.14
CA LYS A 2 -13.07 -20.74 -9.90
C LYS A 2 -12.48 -19.59 -9.04
N LYS A 3 -12.54 -19.65 -7.71
CA LYS A 3 -12.04 -18.58 -6.83
C LYS A 3 -10.56 -18.69 -6.43
N LYS A 4 -9.95 -19.88 -6.54
CA LYS A 4 -8.52 -20.08 -6.23
C LYS A 4 -7.55 -19.56 -7.30
N VAL A 5 -8.03 -19.33 -8.52
CA VAL A 5 -7.21 -18.89 -9.66
C VAL A 5 -6.89 -17.39 -9.58
N LEU A 6 -7.78 -16.57 -9.01
CA LEU A 6 -7.62 -15.10 -9.00
C LEU A 6 -6.52 -14.62 -8.05
N ILE A 7 -6.35 -15.28 -6.90
CA ILE A 7 -5.32 -14.89 -5.89
C ILE A 7 -3.92 -15.25 -6.38
N ILE A 8 -3.77 -16.39 -7.08
CA ILE A 8 -2.48 -16.81 -7.66
C ILE A 8 -2.06 -15.90 -8.80
N THR A 9 -3.00 -15.32 -9.55
CA THR A 9 -2.71 -14.46 -10.71
C THR A 9 -2.12 -13.11 -10.27
N ILE A 10 -2.54 -12.54 -9.14
CA ILE A 10 -1.99 -11.26 -8.63
C ILE A 10 -0.56 -11.47 -8.11
N VAL A 11 -0.28 -12.58 -7.43
CA VAL A 11 1.07 -12.89 -6.93
C VAL A 11 2.03 -13.23 -8.09
N LEU A 12 1.54 -13.88 -9.15
CA LEU A 12 2.37 -14.24 -10.31
C LEU A 12 2.68 -13.04 -11.21
N PHE A 13 1.81 -12.01 -11.26
CA PHE A 13 2.05 -10.82 -12.08
C PHE A 13 3.18 -9.94 -11.53
N VAL A 14 3.42 -9.95 -10.20
CA VAL A 14 4.54 -9.24 -9.58
C VAL A 14 5.90 -9.91 -9.84
N LEU A 15 5.91 -11.22 -10.13
CA LEU A 15 7.16 -11.98 -10.35
C LEU A 15 7.67 -11.97 -11.81
N LEU A 16 6.84 -11.57 -12.77
CA LEU A 16 7.20 -11.66 -14.20
C LEU A 16 7.74 -10.37 -14.82
N THR A 17 7.78 -9.25 -14.09
CA THR A 17 8.32 -7.97 -14.62
C THR A 17 9.80 -7.70 -14.31
N SER A 18 10.53 -8.65 -13.69
CA SER A 18 11.90 -8.41 -13.22
C SER A 18 13.01 -8.66 -14.26
N LEU A 19 12.70 -8.78 -15.54
CA LEU A 19 13.71 -9.14 -16.54
C LEU A 19 13.82 -8.12 -17.70
N PHE A 20 13.94 -6.82 -17.48
CA PHE A 20 14.51 -5.96 -18.54
C PHE A 20 14.97 -4.58 -18.02
N ALA A 21 16.21 -4.29 -18.41
CA ALA A 21 16.84 -2.99 -18.63
C ALA A 21 17.71 -2.41 -17.51
N CYS A 22 19.00 -2.74 -17.57
CA CYS A 22 20.07 -1.78 -17.23
C CYS A 22 19.98 -0.59 -18.18
N ASN A 23 19.32 0.49 -17.79
CA ASN A 23 19.43 1.77 -18.44
C ASN A 23 20.21 2.71 -17.51
N LYS A 24 21.37 3.20 -17.97
CA LYS A 24 22.11 4.28 -17.34
C LYS A 24 21.34 5.60 -17.54
N GLY A 25 20.21 5.75 -16.88
CA GLY A 25 19.43 6.96 -16.78
C GLY A 25 19.62 7.57 -15.39
N ASN A 26 19.47 8.87 -15.25
CA ASN A 26 19.60 9.64 -14.02
C ASN A 26 19.01 8.87 -12.83
N LYS A 27 19.82 8.74 -11.77
CA LYS A 27 19.40 8.06 -10.53
C LYS A 27 18.17 8.81 -9.99
N VAL A 28 17.01 8.16 -10.05
CA VAL A 28 15.78 8.73 -9.52
C VAL A 28 15.94 8.89 -8.01
N ASP A 29 15.70 10.08 -7.50
CA ASP A 29 15.53 10.30 -6.06
C ASP A 29 14.10 9.86 -5.68
N TYR A 30 13.99 8.67 -5.13
CA TYR A 30 12.68 8.08 -4.79
C TYR A 30 11.96 8.81 -3.65
N GLY A 31 12.71 9.45 -2.73
CA GLY A 31 12.13 10.28 -1.69
C GLY A 31 11.45 11.52 -2.27
N ASP A 32 12.12 12.18 -3.21
CA ASP A 32 11.57 13.33 -3.94
C ASP A 32 10.40 12.91 -4.86
N ALA A 33 10.52 11.77 -5.55
CA ALA A 33 9.45 11.21 -6.37
C ALA A 33 8.18 10.90 -5.57
N ILE A 34 8.30 10.38 -4.35
CA ILE A 34 7.18 10.13 -3.45
C ILE A 34 6.51 11.44 -3.02
N LYS A 35 7.29 12.48 -2.65
CA LYS A 35 6.75 13.80 -2.30
C LYS A 35 5.98 14.43 -3.47
N LYS A 36 6.57 14.43 -4.66
CA LYS A 36 5.91 14.92 -5.88
C LYS A 36 4.64 14.13 -6.19
N SER A 37 4.66 12.82 -5.96
CA SER A 37 3.47 11.98 -6.11
C SER A 37 2.37 12.34 -5.13
N ALA A 38 2.70 12.65 -3.87
CA ALA A 38 1.73 13.12 -2.88
C ALA A 38 1.08 14.46 -3.28
N GLU A 39 1.83 15.34 -3.94
CA GLU A 39 1.34 16.64 -4.43
C GLU A 39 0.49 16.52 -5.70
N ALA A 40 0.88 15.64 -6.62
CA ALA A 40 0.31 15.57 -7.97
C ALA A 40 -0.84 14.56 -8.13
N ALA A 41 -0.86 13.49 -7.33
CA ALA A 41 -1.90 12.46 -7.45
C ALA A 41 -3.28 13.02 -7.05
N THR A 42 -4.29 12.62 -7.81
CA THR A 42 -5.68 13.07 -7.66
C THR A 42 -6.58 12.06 -7.00
N GLU A 43 -6.19 10.78 -7.04
CA GLU A 43 -6.96 9.69 -6.46
C GLU A 43 -6.03 8.62 -5.88
N MET A 44 -6.45 8.02 -4.77
CA MET A 44 -5.81 6.84 -4.18
C MET A 44 -6.88 5.79 -3.87
N ASP A 45 -6.66 4.57 -4.33
CA ASP A 45 -7.39 3.39 -3.90
C ASP A 45 -6.52 2.56 -2.96
N GLY A 46 -7.08 2.10 -1.86
CA GLY A 46 -6.40 1.25 -0.88
C GLY A 46 -7.23 0.05 -0.50
N VAL A 47 -6.56 -1.09 -0.34
CA VAL A 47 -7.18 -2.34 0.13
C VAL A 47 -6.29 -2.97 1.20
N MET A 48 -6.88 -3.34 2.32
CA MET A 48 -6.26 -4.19 3.33
C MET A 48 -7.11 -5.44 3.54
N THR A 49 -6.47 -6.61 3.54
CA THR A 49 -7.10 -7.89 3.82
C THR A 49 -6.35 -8.58 4.94
N VAL A 50 -7.09 -9.04 5.94
CA VAL A 50 -6.55 -9.83 7.05
C VAL A 50 -7.13 -11.24 6.98
N THR A 51 -6.26 -12.24 7.06
CA THR A 51 -6.66 -13.65 7.03
C THR A 51 -6.18 -14.38 8.27
N ASP A 52 -7.01 -15.30 8.74
CA ASP A 52 -6.71 -16.26 9.80
C ASP A 52 -6.89 -17.67 9.25
N GLY A 53 -5.88 -18.51 9.34
CA GLY A 53 -5.93 -19.89 8.80
C GLY A 53 -6.27 -19.98 7.31
N GLY A 54 -6.09 -18.90 6.53
CA GLY A 54 -6.42 -18.81 5.11
C GLY A 54 -7.83 -18.27 4.82
N GLU A 55 -8.65 -18.01 5.82
CA GLU A 55 -9.96 -17.37 5.70
C GLU A 55 -9.86 -15.86 5.92
N VAL A 56 -10.57 -15.06 5.12
CA VAL A 56 -10.63 -13.61 5.31
C VAL A 56 -11.49 -13.30 6.53
N VAL A 57 -10.88 -12.69 7.56
CA VAL A 57 -11.55 -12.27 8.79
C VAL A 57 -11.84 -10.77 8.82
N TYR A 58 -11.08 -9.98 8.05
CA TYR A 58 -11.30 -8.55 7.91
C TYR A 58 -10.85 -8.07 6.53
N LYS A 59 -11.66 -7.19 5.91
CA LYS A 59 -11.31 -6.46 4.69
C LYS A 59 -11.63 -5.00 4.88
N TYR A 60 -10.74 -4.12 4.47
CA TYR A 60 -10.94 -2.68 4.44
C TYR A 60 -10.57 -2.14 3.09
N GLU A 61 -11.47 -1.36 2.49
CA GLU A 61 -11.27 -0.67 1.23
C GLU A 61 -11.43 0.84 1.48
N ILE A 62 -10.58 1.64 0.88
CA ILE A 62 -10.61 3.09 0.97
C ILE A 62 -10.37 3.69 -0.41
N ASN A 63 -11.14 4.71 -0.76
CA ASN A 63 -10.89 5.56 -1.90
C ASN A 63 -10.80 7.00 -1.41
N VAL A 64 -9.77 7.72 -1.83
CA VAL A 64 -9.55 9.14 -1.54
C VAL A 64 -9.49 9.89 -2.86
N ILE A 65 -10.41 10.83 -3.06
CA ILE A 65 -10.47 11.69 -4.24
C ILE A 65 -10.16 13.12 -3.81
N MET A 66 -9.10 13.70 -4.36
CA MET A 66 -8.73 15.10 -4.13
C MET A 66 -9.66 16.04 -4.88
N LYS A 67 -10.14 17.07 -4.20
CA LYS A 67 -10.96 18.15 -4.73
C LYS A 67 -10.17 19.47 -4.68
N GLY A 68 -9.47 19.78 -5.77
CA GLY A 68 -8.61 20.97 -5.81
C GLY A 68 -7.39 20.87 -4.88
N THR A 69 -7.01 22.00 -4.27
CA THR A 69 -5.72 22.13 -3.57
C THR A 69 -5.68 21.62 -2.12
N GLY A 70 -6.81 21.33 -1.51
CA GLY A 70 -6.80 20.95 -0.09
C GLY A 70 -8.04 20.20 0.38
N ALA A 71 -9.09 20.10 -0.43
CA ALA A 71 -10.26 19.30 -0.07
C ALA A 71 -10.14 17.88 -0.58
N ALA A 72 -10.76 16.93 0.14
CA ALA A 72 -10.83 15.54 -0.27
C ALA A 72 -12.16 14.91 0.09
N VAL A 73 -12.61 13.95 -0.73
CA VAL A 73 -13.68 13.02 -0.39
C VAL A 73 -13.06 11.67 -0.08
N ILE A 74 -13.36 11.13 1.09
CA ILE A 74 -12.89 9.81 1.52
C ILE A 74 -14.11 8.90 1.66
N THR A 75 -14.11 7.83 0.89
CA THR A 75 -15.08 6.73 1.05
C THR A 75 -14.36 5.49 1.56
N SER A 76 -14.98 4.77 2.47
CA SER A 76 -14.42 3.51 2.95
C SER A 76 -15.50 2.46 3.19
N GLU A 77 -15.12 1.22 3.02
CA GLU A 77 -15.90 0.04 3.37
C GLU A 77 -15.05 -0.92 4.20
N SER A 78 -15.57 -1.36 5.32
CA SER A 78 -14.97 -2.42 6.11
C SER A 78 -15.92 -3.60 6.24
N GLN A 79 -15.40 -4.81 6.12
CA GLN A 79 -16.13 -6.07 6.24
C GLN A 79 -15.43 -6.93 7.30
N TYR A 80 -16.23 -7.34 8.30
CA TYR A 80 -15.81 -8.28 9.33
C TYR A 80 -16.47 -9.62 9.08
N ASN A 81 -15.69 -10.68 9.07
CA ASN A 81 -16.18 -12.04 9.04
C ASN A 81 -15.82 -12.70 10.38
N SER A 82 -16.77 -12.79 11.28
CA SER A 82 -16.64 -13.60 12.47
C SER A 82 -17.55 -14.83 12.32
N SER A 83 -17.29 -15.87 13.10
CA SER A 83 -18.05 -17.13 13.07
C SER A 83 -19.58 -16.96 13.28
N PHE A 84 -20.04 -15.75 13.60
CA PHE A 84 -21.41 -15.47 13.96
C PHE A 84 -22.03 -14.25 13.26
N VAL A 85 -21.23 -13.33 12.71
CA VAL A 85 -21.75 -12.08 12.11
C VAL A 85 -20.87 -11.64 10.96
N PHE A 86 -21.47 -11.46 9.78
CA PHE A 86 -20.90 -10.72 8.69
C PHE A 86 -21.39 -9.28 8.79
N ASP A 87 -20.51 -8.37 9.19
CA ASP A 87 -20.85 -6.94 9.31
C ASP A 87 -20.10 -6.12 8.25
N THR A 88 -20.84 -5.26 7.56
CA THR A 88 -20.30 -4.34 6.57
C THR A 88 -20.59 -2.92 7.00
N GLN A 89 -19.56 -2.13 7.22
CA GLN A 89 -19.66 -0.72 7.56
C GLN A 89 -19.15 0.13 6.41
N ARG A 90 -19.92 1.17 6.04
CA ARG A 90 -19.56 2.13 4.99
C ARG A 90 -19.53 3.54 5.55
N SER A 91 -18.57 4.33 5.10
CA SER A 91 -18.53 5.75 5.41
C SER A 91 -18.16 6.55 4.16
N SER A 92 -18.64 7.81 4.13
CA SER A 92 -18.26 8.81 3.15
C SER A 92 -18.15 10.16 3.86
N ASN A 93 -16.98 10.76 3.82
CA ASN A 93 -16.70 12.03 4.50
C ASN A 93 -16.01 13.01 3.56
N GLU A 94 -16.38 14.28 3.66
CA GLU A 94 -15.73 15.37 2.96
C GLU A 94 -14.85 16.15 3.94
N TYR A 95 -13.65 16.49 3.50
CA TYR A 95 -12.65 17.24 4.25
C TYR A 95 -12.28 18.50 3.46
N GLU A 96 -12.44 19.66 4.06
CA GLU A 96 -12.06 20.95 3.44
C GLU A 96 -10.54 21.19 3.51
N ASN A 97 -9.88 20.62 4.53
CA ASN A 97 -8.45 20.76 4.78
C ASN A 97 -7.82 19.37 4.97
N TYR A 98 -7.66 18.63 3.88
CA TYR A 98 -7.01 17.33 3.90
C TYR A 98 -5.49 17.49 3.85
N ASP A 99 -4.80 16.92 4.83
CA ASP A 99 -3.33 16.89 4.82
C ASP A 99 -2.82 15.89 3.76
N ARG A 100 -2.25 16.42 2.69
CA ARG A 100 -1.68 15.63 1.59
C ARG A 100 -0.53 14.72 2.01
N ASN A 101 0.15 14.97 3.13
CA ASN A 101 1.14 14.06 3.65
C ASN A 101 0.54 12.70 4.06
N ASN A 102 -0.77 12.65 4.33
CA ASN A 102 -1.50 11.41 4.60
C ASN A 102 -1.97 10.70 3.32
N PHE A 103 -1.79 11.29 2.14
CA PHE A 103 -2.24 10.72 0.88
C PHE A 103 -1.35 9.55 0.46
N VAL A 104 -0.03 9.70 0.48
CA VAL A 104 0.90 8.61 0.24
C VAL A 104 1.18 7.88 1.56
N LYS A 105 0.94 6.56 1.56
CA LYS A 105 0.99 5.73 2.77
C LYS A 105 2.39 5.23 3.14
N ILE A 106 3.43 5.91 2.66
CA ILE A 106 4.82 5.60 3.00
C ILE A 106 5.60 6.89 3.26
N ASN A 107 6.37 6.88 4.36
CA ASN A 107 7.38 7.88 4.66
C ASN A 107 8.74 7.30 4.24
N TYR A 108 9.32 7.83 3.15
CA TYR A 108 10.57 7.33 2.59
C TYR A 108 11.77 7.95 3.31
N ASP A 109 12.19 7.28 4.39
CA ASP A 109 13.38 7.63 5.16
C ASP A 109 14.39 6.48 5.06
N GLU A 110 15.42 6.64 4.23
CA GLU A 110 16.44 5.62 3.96
C GLU A 110 17.21 5.16 5.21
N SER A 111 17.17 5.93 6.30
CA SER A 111 17.78 5.51 7.58
C SER A 111 16.99 4.41 8.29
N LYS A 112 15.75 4.15 7.88
CA LYS A 112 14.80 3.25 8.55
C LYS A 112 14.63 1.89 7.86
N PHE A 113 15.20 1.70 6.67
CA PHE A 113 15.04 0.48 5.89
C PHE A 113 16.24 0.21 4.99
N THR A 114 16.32 -1.00 4.43
CA THR A 114 17.20 -1.31 3.31
C THR A 114 16.39 -1.31 2.01
N ALA A 115 16.96 -0.74 0.95
CA ALA A 115 16.31 -0.67 -0.35
C ALA A 115 17.09 -1.41 -1.42
N HIS A 116 16.36 -2.05 -2.32
CA HIS A 116 16.87 -2.63 -3.56
C HIS A 116 16.05 -2.12 -4.74
N VAL A 117 16.74 -1.60 -5.76
CA VAL A 117 16.11 -1.00 -6.94
C VAL A 117 16.31 -1.92 -8.14
N SER A 118 15.22 -2.21 -8.86
CA SER A 118 15.22 -2.97 -10.10
C SER A 118 14.24 -2.35 -11.09
N GLY A 119 14.76 -1.63 -12.09
CA GLY A 119 13.93 -0.88 -13.04
C GLY A 119 13.05 0.14 -12.32
N ASP A 120 11.74 0.09 -12.58
CA ASP A 120 10.73 0.96 -11.99
C ASP A 120 10.23 0.47 -10.62
N THR A 121 10.87 -0.56 -10.06
CA THR A 121 10.47 -1.16 -8.79
C THR A 121 11.52 -0.92 -7.72
N VAL A 122 11.07 -0.45 -6.56
CA VAL A 122 11.87 -0.34 -5.34
C VAL A 122 11.32 -1.29 -4.30
N SER A 123 12.12 -2.27 -3.90
CA SER A 123 11.79 -3.17 -2.79
C SER A 123 12.52 -2.69 -1.55
N ILE A 124 11.77 -2.37 -0.50
CA ILE A 124 12.33 -1.98 0.80
C ILE A 124 12.03 -3.04 1.85
N THR A 125 12.99 -3.25 2.76
CA THR A 125 12.81 -4.13 3.93
C THR A 125 12.88 -3.28 5.17
N VAL A 126 11.79 -3.28 5.94
CA VAL A 126 11.59 -2.48 7.15
C VAL A 126 11.55 -3.42 8.35
N SER A 127 12.31 -3.10 9.41
CA SER A 127 12.24 -3.85 10.67
C SER A 127 10.91 -3.60 11.40
N GLU A 128 10.53 -4.52 12.28
CA GLU A 128 9.32 -4.40 13.11
C GLU A 128 9.26 -3.06 13.86
N GLU A 129 10.39 -2.65 14.45
CA GLU A 129 10.49 -1.41 15.23
C GLU A 129 10.33 -0.13 14.41
N ASN A 130 10.79 -0.16 13.14
CA ASN A 130 10.72 0.98 12.23
C ASN A 130 9.41 1.01 11.42
N PHE A 131 8.64 -0.07 11.41
CA PHE A 131 7.46 -0.21 10.56
C PHE A 131 6.48 0.97 10.69
N ALA A 132 6.11 1.34 11.92
CA ALA A 132 5.16 2.43 12.14
C ALA A 132 5.69 3.82 11.77
N SER A 133 7.02 4.01 11.68
CA SER A 133 7.62 5.27 11.22
C SER A 133 7.73 5.37 9.70
N VAL A 134 7.70 4.21 9.01
CA VAL A 134 7.81 4.13 7.55
C VAL A 134 6.43 3.98 6.89
N VAL A 135 5.52 3.24 7.52
CA VAL A 135 4.22 2.89 6.91
C VAL A 135 3.08 3.50 7.69
N ASN A 136 2.29 4.34 7.02
CA ASN A 136 1.03 4.88 7.55
C ASN A 136 -0.15 4.04 7.07
N ALA A 137 -0.24 2.78 7.50
CA ALA A 137 -1.17 1.78 6.97
C ALA A 137 -2.08 1.11 8.02
N GLY A 138 -2.31 1.74 9.18
CA GLY A 138 -3.32 1.24 10.13
C GLY A 138 -2.77 0.51 11.36
N THR A 139 -3.60 -0.35 11.96
CA THR A 139 -3.43 -0.83 13.33
C THR A 139 -2.67 -2.15 13.48
N TYR A 140 -2.56 -2.93 12.41
CA TYR A 140 -1.89 -4.23 12.46
C TYR A 140 -0.37 -4.05 12.39
N LYS A 141 0.34 -4.62 13.37
CA LYS A 141 1.80 -4.56 13.44
C LYS A 141 2.41 -5.87 12.98
N PRO A 142 3.51 -5.84 12.20
CA PRO A 142 4.20 -7.05 11.80
C PRO A 142 4.91 -7.72 12.99
N SER A 143 5.17 -9.01 12.87
CA SER A 143 5.94 -9.80 13.83
C SER A 143 7.42 -9.94 13.46
N GLY A 144 7.91 -9.12 12.56
CA GLY A 144 9.29 -9.16 12.08
C GLY A 144 9.49 -8.21 10.90
N ASN A 145 10.55 -8.42 10.15
CA ASN A 145 10.86 -7.61 8.97
C ASN A 145 9.78 -7.74 7.91
N THR A 146 9.38 -6.62 7.33
CA THR A 146 8.35 -6.54 6.28
C THR A 146 8.99 -6.07 4.97
N ALA A 147 8.73 -6.82 3.90
CA ALA A 147 9.06 -6.39 2.55
C ALA A 147 7.91 -5.54 1.98
N ILE A 148 8.26 -4.37 1.44
CA ILE A 148 7.34 -3.44 0.82
C ILE A 148 7.82 -3.18 -0.60
N THR A 149 6.92 -3.29 -1.57
CA THR A 149 7.20 -3.03 -2.98
C THR A 149 6.57 -1.72 -3.40
N LEU A 150 7.37 -0.83 -3.94
CA LEU A 150 6.97 0.43 -4.54
C LEU A 150 7.18 0.32 -6.05
N VAL A 151 6.15 0.66 -6.83
CA VAL A 151 6.24 0.68 -8.30
C VAL A 151 6.10 2.11 -8.78
N PHE A 152 7.02 2.53 -9.65
CA PHE A 152 7.03 3.86 -10.24
C PHE A 152 6.78 3.80 -11.75
N SER A 153 6.36 4.90 -12.32
CA SER A 153 6.39 5.17 -13.75
C SER A 153 7.06 6.53 -13.95
N GLY A 154 8.32 6.50 -14.32
CA GLY A 154 9.20 7.68 -14.24
C GLY A 154 9.38 8.14 -12.80
N ASP A 155 8.99 9.38 -12.48
CA ASP A 155 9.02 9.94 -11.13
C ASP A 155 7.67 9.86 -10.38
N LYS A 156 6.69 9.12 -10.91
CA LYS A 156 5.36 8.97 -10.32
C LYS A 156 5.20 7.61 -9.65
N LEU A 157 4.87 7.61 -8.35
CA LEU A 157 4.55 6.40 -7.60
C LEU A 157 3.19 5.85 -8.06
N GLN A 158 3.17 4.66 -8.63
CA GLN A 158 1.96 4.00 -9.12
C GLN A 158 1.29 3.15 -8.06
N SER A 159 2.08 2.41 -7.28
CA SER A 159 1.53 1.53 -6.25
C SER A 159 2.50 1.26 -5.11
N ILE A 160 1.90 0.87 -3.98
CA ILE A 160 2.57 0.31 -2.80
C ILE A 160 1.92 -1.04 -2.51
N ALA A 161 2.70 -2.07 -2.24
CA ALA A 161 2.20 -3.36 -1.81
C ALA A 161 3.06 -3.94 -0.69
N MET A 162 2.43 -4.57 0.30
CA MET A 162 3.11 -5.26 1.39
C MET A 162 2.30 -6.44 1.91
N ASN A 163 3.01 -7.46 2.39
CA ASN A 163 2.42 -8.62 3.05
C ASN A 163 3.24 -8.96 4.29
N TYR A 164 2.59 -9.22 5.40
CA TYR A 164 3.28 -9.58 6.64
C TYR A 164 2.38 -10.42 7.57
N LEU A 165 3.02 -11.10 8.53
CA LEU A 165 2.36 -11.78 9.62
C LEU A 165 2.37 -10.91 10.86
N THR A 166 1.29 -10.92 11.63
CA THR A 166 1.22 -10.29 12.95
C THR A 166 1.75 -11.24 14.03
N LYS A 167 2.00 -10.72 15.24
CA LYS A 167 2.37 -11.56 16.42
C LYS A 167 1.30 -12.59 16.79
N THR A 168 0.07 -12.36 16.40
CA THR A 168 -1.05 -13.28 16.64
C THR A 168 -1.24 -14.32 15.52
N GLY A 169 -0.36 -14.30 14.51
CA GLY A 169 -0.41 -15.25 13.40
C GLY A 169 -1.34 -14.85 12.24
N LEU A 170 -1.98 -13.70 12.31
CA LEU A 170 -2.81 -13.21 11.21
C LEU A 170 -1.92 -12.81 10.04
N SER A 171 -2.33 -13.14 8.81
CA SER A 171 -1.69 -12.65 7.59
C SER A 171 -2.39 -11.36 7.15
N VAL A 172 -1.59 -10.32 6.92
CA VAL A 172 -2.07 -9.00 6.46
C VAL A 172 -1.49 -8.72 5.09
N SER A 173 -2.38 -8.39 4.14
CA SER A 173 -2.04 -7.91 2.80
C SER A 173 -2.56 -6.50 2.63
N VAL A 174 -1.71 -5.58 2.20
CA VAL A 174 -2.06 -4.17 1.96
C VAL A 174 -1.59 -3.75 0.59
N GLY A 175 -2.46 -3.07 -0.15
CA GLY A 175 -2.15 -2.48 -1.44
C GLY A 175 -2.73 -1.07 -1.57
N TYR A 176 -1.96 -0.17 -2.18
CA TYR A 176 -2.42 1.17 -2.58
C TYR A 176 -2.08 1.42 -4.04
N THR A 177 -2.96 2.10 -4.76
CA THR A 177 -2.72 2.57 -6.13
C THR A 177 -3.05 4.06 -6.23
N TYR A 178 -2.32 4.77 -7.09
CA TYR A 178 -2.40 6.22 -7.25
C TYR A 178 -2.73 6.59 -8.69
N LYS A 179 -3.61 7.57 -8.89
CA LYS A 179 -3.96 8.16 -10.20
C LYS A 179 -3.59 9.64 -10.23
N TYR A 180 -3.27 10.14 -11.43
CA TYR A 180 -2.71 11.47 -11.66
C TYR A 180 -3.57 12.28 -12.62
#